data_b0106937acbfcb2514855dcd6dfed591
#
_entry.id   b0106937acbfcb2514855dcd6dfed591
#
_cell.length_a   1.000
_cell.length_b   1.000
_cell.length_c   1.000
_cell.angle_alpha   90.00
_cell.angle_beta   90.00
_cell.angle_gamma   90.00
#
_symmetry.space_group_name_H-M   'P 1'
#
loop_
_entity.id
_entity.type
_entity.pdbx_description
1 polymer ?
#
loop_
_entity_poly.entity_id
_entity_poly.type
_entity_poly.pdbx_seq_one_letter_code
_entity_poly.pdbx_strand_id
1 'polypeptide(L)'
;MKFKPRAALVVNGEPIPKGRPRAKAGQRAFTPKRTVDAEKRVAAAFAATHPGFAPLKGRLMFIATFYRSTRHRVDTDNLVKLCTDALNGIAYVDDEQIEEIHAKRIYGAGERARTIIRIFEHTDSPAKPAEDTEKE
;
A
#
# COMPACT_ATOMS: atom_id res chain seq x y z
N MET A 1 23.02 5.94 -5.40
CA MET A 1 21.57 5.97 -5.40
C MET A 1 21.02 6.28 -4.03
N LYS A 2 19.95 7.04 -3.98
CA LYS A 2 19.34 7.39 -2.70
C LYS A 2 18.42 6.32 -2.13
N PHE A 3 17.94 5.42 -2.97
CA PHE A 3 16.99 4.39 -2.57
C PHE A 3 17.48 3.03 -2.99
N LYS A 4 17.20 2.02 -2.17
CA LYS A 4 17.49 0.63 -2.50
C LYS A 4 16.20 -0.19 -2.40
N PRO A 5 16.01 -1.19 -3.28
CA PRO A 5 14.81 -2.01 -3.24
C PRO A 5 14.80 -2.88 -1.98
N ARG A 6 13.65 -2.95 -1.34
CA ARG A 6 13.46 -3.76 -0.14
C ARG A 6 12.37 -4.81 -0.30
N ALA A 7 11.34 -4.51 -1.09
CA ALA A 7 10.25 -5.45 -1.31
C ALA A 7 9.59 -5.19 -2.65
N ALA A 8 9.08 -6.25 -3.26
CA ALA A 8 8.31 -6.18 -4.48
C ALA A 8 7.32 -7.32 -4.50
N LEU A 9 6.09 -7.05 -4.97
CA LEU A 9 5.08 -8.09 -5.03
C LEU A 9 4.06 -7.80 -6.11
N VAL A 10 3.37 -8.86 -6.53
CA VAL A 10 2.23 -8.78 -7.45
C VAL A 10 1.01 -9.29 -6.71
N VAL A 11 -0.05 -8.49 -6.72
CA VAL A 11 -1.34 -8.89 -6.16
C VAL A 11 -2.28 -9.13 -7.32
N ASN A 12 -2.57 -10.38 -7.63
CA ASN A 12 -3.46 -10.73 -8.73
C ASN A 12 -4.90 -10.38 -8.40
N GLY A 13 -5.66 -10.02 -9.42
CA GLY A 13 -7.06 -9.68 -9.28
C GLY A 13 -7.29 -8.19 -9.39
N GLU A 14 -8.56 -7.82 -9.43
CA GLU A 14 -8.97 -6.43 -9.62
C GLU A 14 -8.42 -5.53 -8.51
N PRO A 15 -7.68 -4.46 -8.84
CA PRO A 15 -7.32 -3.46 -7.82
C PRO A 15 -8.58 -2.80 -7.27
N ILE A 16 -8.70 -2.77 -5.94
CA ILE A 16 -9.87 -2.25 -5.25
C ILE A 16 -9.51 -0.96 -4.54
N PRO A 17 -10.31 0.09 -4.68
CA PRO A 17 -10.06 1.34 -3.97
C PRO A 17 -10.46 1.23 -2.51
N LYS A 18 -9.85 2.05 -1.67
CA LYS A 18 -10.21 2.14 -0.26
C LYS A 18 -11.64 2.66 -0.16
N GLY A 19 -12.50 1.89 0.48
CA GLY A 19 -13.86 2.31 0.74
C GLY A 19 -13.91 3.19 1.98
N ARG A 20 -14.87 4.09 2.02
CA ARG A 20 -15.06 4.93 3.19
C ARG A 20 -15.84 4.16 4.24
N PRO A 21 -15.55 4.37 5.53
CA PRO A 21 -16.37 3.80 6.59
C PRO A 21 -17.83 4.25 6.41
N ARG A 22 -18.76 3.36 6.70
CA ARG A 22 -20.18 3.63 6.55
C ARG A 22 -20.87 3.49 7.89
N ALA A 23 -21.92 4.30 8.07
CA ALA A 23 -22.74 4.21 9.27
C ALA A 23 -24.18 4.55 8.90
N LYS A 24 -25.11 3.85 9.53
CA LYS A 24 -26.52 4.22 9.48
C LYS A 24 -26.84 5.03 10.73
N ALA A 25 -27.95 5.77 10.68
CA ALA A 25 -28.36 6.57 11.81
C ALA A 25 -28.41 5.70 13.07
N GLY A 26 -27.76 6.18 14.12
CA GLY A 26 -27.75 5.49 15.39
C GLY A 26 -26.84 4.26 15.46
N GLN A 27 -26.03 4.01 14.43
CA GLN A 27 -25.14 2.87 14.40
C GLN A 27 -23.68 3.31 14.29
N ARG A 28 -22.79 2.41 14.75
CA ARG A 28 -21.35 2.63 14.65
C ARG A 28 -20.92 2.55 13.18
N ALA A 29 -19.95 3.38 12.80
CA ALA A 29 -19.36 3.29 11.48
C ALA A 29 -18.64 1.95 11.31
N PHE A 30 -18.63 1.42 10.10
CA PHE A 30 -17.95 0.16 9.81
C PHE A 30 -17.25 0.26 8.46
N THR A 31 -16.21 -0.55 8.29
CA THR A 31 -15.46 -0.64 7.04
C THR A 31 -16.17 -1.64 6.13
N PRO A 32 -16.45 -1.27 4.86
CA PRO A 32 -17.12 -2.19 3.94
C PRO A 32 -16.32 -3.49 3.78
N LYS A 33 -17.07 -4.60 3.66
CA LYS A 33 -16.47 -5.92 3.51
C LYS A 33 -15.52 -5.99 2.32
N ARG A 34 -15.86 -5.35 1.21
CA ARG A 34 -15.03 -5.33 0.01
C ARG A 34 -13.64 -4.75 0.30
N THR A 35 -13.58 -3.70 1.12
CA THR A 35 -12.32 -3.10 1.54
C THR A 35 -11.52 -4.06 2.40
N VAL A 36 -12.17 -4.68 3.38
CA VAL A 36 -11.50 -5.62 4.29
C VAL A 36 -10.93 -6.79 3.50
N ASP A 37 -11.71 -7.36 2.60
CA ASP A 37 -11.26 -8.51 1.80
C ASP A 37 -10.09 -8.13 0.89
N ALA A 38 -10.14 -6.94 0.28
CA ALA A 38 -9.07 -6.48 -0.58
C ALA A 38 -7.78 -6.25 0.20
N GLU A 39 -7.88 -5.68 1.40
CA GLU A 39 -6.70 -5.47 2.24
C GLU A 39 -6.08 -6.80 2.66
N LYS A 40 -6.91 -7.77 3.00
CA LYS A 40 -6.41 -9.11 3.34
C LYS A 40 -5.69 -9.75 2.17
N ARG A 41 -6.19 -9.54 0.96
CA ARG A 41 -5.56 -10.09 -0.24
C ARG A 41 -4.17 -9.49 -0.48
N VAL A 42 -4.03 -8.18 -0.28
CA VAL A 42 -2.73 -7.52 -0.40
C VAL A 42 -1.77 -8.03 0.66
N ALA A 43 -2.23 -8.11 1.91
CA ALA A 43 -1.41 -8.59 3.02
C ALA A 43 -0.96 -10.03 2.80
N ALA A 44 -1.87 -10.87 2.30
CA ALA A 44 -1.55 -12.29 2.04
C ALA A 44 -0.52 -12.41 0.91
N ALA A 45 -0.64 -11.61 -0.14
CA ALA A 45 0.32 -11.62 -1.23
C ALA A 45 1.71 -11.20 -0.75
N PHE A 46 1.76 -10.21 0.15
CA PHE A 46 3.03 -9.78 0.72
C PHE A 46 3.66 -10.90 1.56
N ALA A 47 2.88 -11.51 2.44
CA ALA A 47 3.38 -12.58 3.29
C ALA A 47 3.87 -13.78 2.48
N ALA A 48 3.19 -14.10 1.39
CA ALA A 48 3.60 -15.21 0.52
C ALA A 48 4.90 -14.90 -0.23
N THR A 49 5.09 -13.66 -0.63
CA THR A 49 6.28 -13.25 -1.37
C THR A 49 7.48 -13.06 -0.45
N HIS A 50 7.24 -12.56 0.75
CA HIS A 50 8.30 -12.21 1.72
C HIS A 50 8.02 -12.86 3.07
N PRO A 51 8.12 -14.19 3.18
CA PRO A 51 7.87 -14.87 4.46
C PRO A 51 8.82 -14.37 5.55
N GLY A 52 8.27 -14.08 6.71
CA GLY A 52 9.09 -13.64 7.85
C GLY A 52 9.68 -12.25 7.72
N PHE A 53 9.13 -11.43 6.84
CA PHE A 53 9.65 -10.08 6.61
C PHE A 53 9.46 -9.21 7.85
N ALA A 54 10.56 -8.63 8.34
CA ALA A 54 10.49 -7.70 9.46
C ALA A 54 10.09 -6.31 8.94
N PRO A 55 9.08 -5.67 9.53
CA PRO A 55 8.66 -4.35 9.05
C PRO A 55 9.81 -3.34 9.01
N LEU A 56 9.89 -2.61 7.91
CA LEU A 56 10.92 -1.61 7.71
C LEU A 56 10.74 -0.43 8.67
N LYS A 57 11.84 0.19 9.08
CA LYS A 57 11.80 1.31 10.03
C LYS A 57 12.31 2.61 9.44
N GLY A 58 12.93 2.57 8.27
CA GLY A 58 13.53 3.75 7.65
C GLY A 58 12.55 4.54 6.82
N ARG A 59 13.08 5.52 6.11
CA ARG A 59 12.32 6.37 5.20
C ARG A 59 12.09 5.62 3.90
N LEU A 60 10.88 5.70 3.36
CA LEU A 60 10.48 4.82 2.27
C LEU A 60 9.95 5.57 1.06
N MET A 61 10.08 4.93 -0.10
CA MET A 61 9.41 5.31 -1.33
C MET A 61 8.53 4.14 -1.75
N PHE A 62 7.28 4.42 -2.10
CA PHE A 62 6.27 3.44 -2.47
C PHE A 62 5.90 3.63 -3.93
N ILE A 63 6.03 2.58 -4.73
CA ILE A 63 5.68 2.63 -6.15
C ILE A 63 4.63 1.57 -6.41
N ALA A 64 3.52 1.97 -7.03
CA ALA A 64 2.43 1.04 -7.34
C ALA A 64 1.92 1.26 -8.75
N THR A 65 1.67 0.17 -9.46
CA THR A 65 1.01 0.20 -10.75
C THR A 65 -0.24 -0.65 -10.67
N PHE A 66 -1.37 -0.05 -11.04
CA PHE A 66 -2.68 -0.70 -10.94
C PHE A 66 -3.21 -0.98 -12.32
N TYR A 67 -3.32 -2.26 -12.65
CA TYR A 67 -3.92 -2.69 -13.91
C TYR A 67 -5.38 -3.04 -13.66
N ARG A 68 -6.27 -2.15 -14.06
CA ARG A 68 -7.71 -2.34 -13.91
C ARG A 68 -8.26 -3.13 -15.09
N SER A 69 -9.22 -4.02 -14.84
CA SER A 69 -9.76 -4.88 -15.89
C SER A 69 -10.55 -4.12 -16.94
N THR A 70 -11.29 -3.09 -16.53
CA THR A 70 -12.15 -2.32 -17.44
C THR A 70 -11.78 -0.85 -17.38
N ARG A 71 -12.62 0.01 -17.98
CA ARG A 71 -12.45 1.46 -17.93
C ARG A 71 -13.36 2.10 -16.88
N HIS A 72 -13.92 1.32 -15.98
CA HIS A 72 -14.71 1.86 -14.89
C HIS A 72 -13.87 2.83 -14.07
N ARG A 73 -14.41 4.02 -13.84
CA ARG A 73 -13.66 5.07 -13.16
C ARG A 73 -13.30 4.68 -11.73
N VAL A 74 -12.07 4.97 -11.35
CA VAL A 74 -11.59 4.80 -9.99
C VAL A 74 -10.48 5.83 -9.77
N ASP A 75 -10.40 6.35 -8.56
CA ASP A 75 -9.36 7.32 -8.22
C ASP A 75 -8.08 6.60 -7.84
N THR A 76 -6.97 7.02 -8.44
CA THR A 76 -5.67 6.39 -8.21
C THR A 76 -5.24 6.50 -6.75
N ASP A 77 -5.48 7.64 -6.12
CA ASP A 77 -5.12 7.83 -4.71
C ASP A 77 -5.87 6.88 -3.78
N ASN A 78 -7.11 6.53 -4.10
CA ASN A 78 -7.86 5.55 -3.30
C ASN A 78 -7.34 4.13 -3.49
N LEU A 79 -6.81 3.83 -4.68
CA LEU A 79 -6.15 2.55 -4.90
C LEU A 79 -4.86 2.46 -4.08
N VAL A 80 -4.09 3.54 -4.05
CA VAL A 80 -2.88 3.61 -3.23
C VAL A 80 -3.22 3.45 -1.75
N LYS A 81 -4.24 4.16 -1.30
CA LYS A 81 -4.63 4.14 0.11
C LYS A 81 -4.99 2.74 0.59
N LEU A 82 -5.69 1.98 -0.24
CA LEU A 82 -6.01 0.58 0.08
C LEU A 82 -4.73 -0.20 0.37
N CYS A 83 -3.73 -0.07 -0.51
CA CYS A 83 -2.49 -0.84 -0.39
C CYS A 83 -1.63 -0.38 0.78
N THR A 84 -1.47 0.93 0.98
CA THR A 84 -0.64 1.43 2.07
C THR A 84 -1.25 1.08 3.43
N ASP A 85 -2.57 1.11 3.54
CA ASP A 85 -3.25 0.68 4.77
C ASP A 85 -3.10 -0.83 4.98
N ALA A 86 -3.22 -1.62 3.91
CA ALA A 86 -3.12 -3.08 4.01
C ALA A 86 -1.75 -3.51 4.51
N LEU A 87 -0.70 -2.79 4.15
CA LEU A 87 0.67 -3.15 4.49
C LEU A 87 1.18 -2.47 5.76
N ASN A 88 0.36 -1.65 6.38
CA ASN A 88 0.72 -0.96 7.62
C ASN A 88 0.93 -2.01 8.73
N GLY A 89 2.09 -1.95 9.38
CA GLY A 89 2.46 -2.94 10.40
C GLY A 89 2.99 -4.25 9.83
N ILE A 90 3.02 -4.41 8.51
CA ILE A 90 3.48 -5.64 7.85
C ILE A 90 4.75 -5.36 7.07
N ALA A 91 4.71 -4.43 6.12
CA ALA A 91 5.88 -4.06 5.32
C ALA A 91 6.70 -2.97 6.00
N TYR A 92 6.06 -2.16 6.80
CA TYR A 92 6.68 -1.05 7.53
C TYR A 92 5.93 -0.88 8.84
N VAL A 93 6.57 -0.20 9.80
CA VAL A 93 5.96 -0.02 11.11
C VAL A 93 4.75 0.90 11.01
N ASP A 94 4.87 1.98 10.22
CA ASP A 94 3.82 2.97 10.05
C ASP A 94 3.94 3.57 8.66
N ASP A 95 2.82 3.76 7.97
CA ASP A 95 2.81 4.34 6.62
C ASP A 95 3.28 5.80 6.61
N GLU A 96 3.38 6.43 7.76
CA GLU A 96 3.98 7.76 7.89
C GLU A 96 5.44 7.78 7.41
N GLN A 97 6.11 6.61 7.39
CA GLN A 97 7.47 6.47 6.89
C GLN A 97 7.58 6.70 5.38
N ILE A 98 6.47 6.63 4.66
CA ILE A 98 6.47 6.78 3.20
C ILE A 98 6.55 8.27 2.87
N GLU A 99 7.67 8.67 2.29
CA GLU A 99 7.90 10.08 1.93
C GLU A 99 7.59 10.36 0.47
N GLU A 100 7.66 9.35 -0.38
CA GLU A 100 7.38 9.50 -1.81
C GLU A 100 6.47 8.39 -2.27
N ILE A 101 5.50 8.75 -3.09
CA ILE A 101 4.58 7.79 -3.69
C ILE A 101 4.56 8.06 -5.19
N HIS A 102 4.79 7.01 -5.97
CA HIS A 102 4.65 7.06 -7.42
C HIS A 102 3.62 6.02 -7.82
N ALA A 103 2.51 6.47 -8.36
CA ALA A 103 1.41 5.57 -8.67
C ALA A 103 0.91 5.78 -10.09
N LYS A 104 0.53 4.69 -10.73
CA LYS A 104 0.00 4.70 -12.09
C LYS A 104 -1.17 3.75 -12.17
N ARG A 105 -2.23 4.19 -12.85
CA ARG A 105 -3.41 3.37 -13.09
C ARG A 105 -3.54 3.15 -14.58
N ILE A 106 -3.74 1.90 -15.00
CA ILE A 106 -3.89 1.51 -16.40
C ILE A 106 -5.20 0.77 -16.53
N TYR A 107 -6.04 1.19 -17.47
CA TYR A 107 -7.32 0.54 -17.73
C TYR A 107 -7.19 -0.52 -18.81
N GLY A 108 -8.18 -1.40 -18.87
CA GLY A 108 -8.33 -2.31 -20.01
C GLY A 108 -7.47 -3.56 -19.95
N ALA A 109 -7.01 -3.94 -18.75
CA ALA A 109 -6.17 -5.12 -18.61
C ALA A 109 -6.94 -6.44 -18.69
N GLY A 110 -8.26 -6.42 -18.58
CA GLY A 110 -9.08 -7.63 -18.66
C GLY A 110 -8.71 -8.63 -17.58
N GLU A 111 -8.46 -9.87 -17.99
CA GLU A 111 -8.11 -10.94 -17.06
C GLU A 111 -6.74 -10.77 -16.42
N ARG A 112 -5.95 -9.83 -16.91
CA ARG A 112 -4.62 -9.56 -16.35
C ARG A 112 -4.64 -8.44 -15.34
N ALA A 113 -5.81 -8.10 -14.82
CA ALA A 113 -5.94 -7.11 -13.75
C ALA A 113 -5.08 -7.52 -12.56
N ARG A 114 -4.31 -6.57 -12.04
CA ARG A 114 -3.39 -6.85 -10.94
C ARG A 114 -2.80 -5.55 -10.42
N THR A 115 -2.16 -5.64 -9.26
CA THR A 115 -1.41 -4.53 -8.68
C THR A 115 0.04 -4.97 -8.53
N ILE A 116 0.95 -4.12 -8.96
CA ILE A 116 2.39 -4.34 -8.75
C ILE A 116 2.87 -3.28 -7.77
N ILE A 117 3.49 -3.72 -6.68
CA ILE A 117 3.96 -2.83 -5.63
C ILE A 117 5.46 -3.02 -5.47
N ARG A 118 6.18 -1.91 -5.35
CA ARG A 118 7.61 -1.93 -5.03
C ARG A 118 7.87 -0.93 -3.91
N ILE A 119 8.67 -1.34 -2.93
CA ILE A 119 9.00 -0.51 -1.79
C ILE A 119 10.52 -0.36 -1.73
N PHE A 120 10.98 0.87 -1.66
CA PHE A 120 12.38 1.22 -1.60
C PHE A 120 12.67 1.94 -0.29
N GLU A 121 13.84 1.71 0.26
CA GLU A 121 14.28 2.40 1.46
C GLU A 121 15.39 3.38 1.14
N HIS A 122 15.35 4.54 1.74
CA HIS A 122 16.36 5.58 1.55
C HIS A 122 17.70 5.06 2.09
N THR A 123 18.75 5.11 1.27
CA THR A 123 20.02 4.47 1.61
C THR A 123 20.74 5.12 2.78
N ASP A 124 20.53 6.40 3.02
CA ASP A 124 21.13 7.09 4.15
C ASP A 124 20.13 7.33 5.27
N SER A 125 19.08 6.53 5.29
CA SER A 125 18.04 6.65 6.30
C SER A 125 18.39 5.76 7.49
N PRO A 126 18.65 6.32 8.64
CA PRO A 126 18.78 5.49 9.83
C PRO A 126 17.40 4.99 10.23
N ALA A 127 17.35 4.07 11.17
CA ALA A 127 16.09 3.74 11.81
C ALA A 127 15.47 5.02 12.34
N LYS A 128 14.13 5.05 12.41
CA LYS A 128 13.42 6.25 12.84
C LYS A 128 14.06 6.82 14.10
N PRO A 129 14.47 8.09 14.09
CA PRO A 129 15.14 8.66 15.24
C PRO A 129 14.18 8.84 16.41
N ALA A 130 14.74 8.79 17.57
CA ALA A 130 13.94 8.99 18.75
C ALA A 130 13.47 10.42 18.88
N GLU A 131 14.15 11.34 18.33
CA GLU A 131 13.81 12.66 18.38
C GLU A 131 13.95 13.61 17.46
N ASP A 132 13.78 13.83 17.24
CA ASP A 132 13.97 14.50 16.46
C ASP A 132 14.30 15.64 16.77
N THR A 133 14.70 15.85 17.00
CA THR A 133 15.05 16.76 17.32
C THR A 133 15.42 17.80 16.65
N GLU A 134 15.45 17.91 16.42
CA GLU A 134 15.77 18.52 15.87
C GLU A 134 15.58 19.46 15.73
N LYS A 135 15.70 19.71 15.89
CA LYS A 135 15.63 20.32 15.75
C LYS A 135 15.73 21.20 15.29
N GLU A 136 15.60 21.28 15.09
CA GLU A 136 15.82 21.90 14.63
C GLU A 136 15.88 22.60 14.56
#